data_bbc711fcc1f513bf6a9c10b810a21f5e
#
_entry.id   bbc711fcc1f513bf6a9c10b810a21f5e
#
_cell.length_a   1.000
_cell.length_b   1.000
_cell.length_c   1.000
_cell.angle_alpha   90.00
_cell.angle_beta   90.00
_cell.angle_gamma   90.00
#
_symmetry.space_group_name_H-M   'P 1'
#
loop_
_entity.id
_entity.type
_entity.pdbx_description
1 polymer ?
#
loop_
_entity_poly.entity_id
_entity_poly.type
_entity_poly.pdbx_seq_one_letter_code
_entity_poly.pdbx_strand_id
1 'polypeptide(L)' 'MRPQVMPNPIQHVLDIRQRILGVVQQARASVNEVGEPRAQALFETTAETLKGLAKAYEDYNAGAEDV' A
#
# COMPACT_ATOMS: atom_id res chain seq x y z
N MET A 1 -2.72 4.58 35.42
CA MET A 1 -3.36 4.14 34.18
C MET A 1 -3.15 5.16 33.07
N ARG A 2 -2.79 4.68 31.94
CA ARG A 2 -2.54 5.53 30.81
C ARG A 2 -3.86 6.01 30.20
N PRO A 3 -3.94 7.30 29.81
CA PRO A 3 -5.16 7.77 29.20
C PRO A 3 -5.45 7.02 27.91
N GLN A 4 -6.72 6.79 27.66
CA GLN A 4 -7.15 6.11 26.48
C GLN A 4 -7.10 7.09 25.31
N VAL A 5 -6.15 6.91 24.43
CA VAL A 5 -6.04 7.75 23.25
C VAL A 5 -6.71 7.03 22.08
N MET A 6 -7.68 7.68 21.49
CA MET A 6 -8.33 7.12 20.31
C MET A 6 -7.32 7.02 19.19
N PRO A 7 -7.20 5.84 18.56
CA PRO A 7 -6.30 5.74 17.43
C PRO A 7 -6.73 6.72 16.33
N ASN A 8 -5.77 7.38 15.75
CA ASN A 8 -6.06 8.28 14.65
C ASN A 8 -6.15 7.45 13.36
N PRO A 9 -7.36 7.26 12.81
CA PRO A 9 -7.50 6.42 11.62
C PRO A 9 -6.70 6.94 10.43
N ILE A 10 -6.58 8.26 10.30
CA ILE A 10 -5.82 8.83 9.19
C ILE A 10 -4.35 8.45 9.31
N GLN A 11 -3.80 8.48 10.51
CA GLN A 11 -2.39 8.12 10.71
C GLN A 11 -2.15 6.65 10.37
N HIS A 12 -3.07 5.78 10.79
CA HIS A 12 -2.96 4.36 10.48
C HIS A 12 -3.06 4.11 8.97
N VAL A 13 -3.98 4.81 8.32
CA VAL A 13 -4.17 4.67 6.88
C VAL A 13 -2.92 5.11 6.12
N LEU A 14 -2.32 6.22 6.54
CA LEU A 14 -1.10 6.70 5.89
C LEU A 14 0.04 5.72 6.07
N ASP A 15 0.17 5.15 7.26
CA ASP A 15 1.26 4.23 7.54
C ASP A 15 1.13 2.96 6.69
N ILE A 16 -0.07 2.40 6.62
CA ILE A 16 -0.29 1.20 5.84
C ILE A 16 -0.11 1.48 4.36
N ARG A 17 -0.61 2.61 3.89
CA ARG A 17 -0.44 3.00 2.50
C ARG A 17 1.04 3.06 2.12
N GLN A 18 1.86 3.64 3.00
CA GLN A 18 3.28 3.75 2.76
C GLN A 18 3.92 2.38 2.60
N ARG A 19 3.52 1.43 3.45
CA ARG A 19 4.05 0.07 3.39
C ARG A 19 3.61 -0.64 2.13
N ILE A 20 2.36 -0.43 1.73
CA ILE A 20 1.84 -0.99 0.49
C ILE A 20 2.66 -0.48 -0.69
N LEU A 21 2.91 0.82 -0.75
CA LEU A 21 3.69 1.40 -1.84
C LEU A 21 5.12 0.88 -1.84
N GLY A 22 5.68 0.60 -0.67
CA GLY A 22 7.01 -0.01 -0.59
C GLY A 22 7.03 -1.39 -1.22
N VAL A 23 5.98 -2.18 -0.99
CA VAL A 23 5.89 -3.50 -1.60
C VAL A 23 5.69 -3.39 -3.12
N VAL A 24 4.91 -2.40 -3.57
CA VAL A 24 4.75 -2.16 -5.01
C VAL A 24 6.12 -1.92 -5.67
N GLN A 25 6.94 -1.07 -5.05
CA GLN A 25 8.26 -0.79 -5.61
C GLN A 25 9.14 -2.01 -5.60
N GLN A 26 9.09 -2.79 -4.54
CA GLN A 26 9.88 -4.01 -4.45
C GLN A 26 9.44 -5.02 -5.51
N ALA A 27 8.14 -5.17 -5.71
CA ALA A 27 7.62 -6.10 -6.72
C ALA A 27 8.08 -5.70 -8.11
N ARG A 28 8.04 -4.40 -8.42
CA ARG A 28 8.48 -3.92 -9.72
C ARG A 28 9.97 -4.12 -9.94
N ALA A 29 10.76 -3.90 -8.90
CA ALA A 29 12.19 -4.15 -9.00
C ALA A 29 12.46 -5.64 -9.23
N SER A 30 11.70 -6.50 -8.56
CA SER A 30 11.88 -7.94 -8.69
C SER A 30 11.55 -8.45 -10.08
N VAL A 31 10.58 -7.83 -10.77
CA VAL A 31 10.29 -8.19 -12.15
C VAL A 31 11.54 -8.10 -13.01
N ASN A 32 12.35 -7.07 -12.78
CA ASN A 32 13.55 -6.86 -13.57
C ASN A 32 14.72 -7.74 -13.13
N GLU A 33 14.68 -8.24 -11.90
CA GLU A 33 15.81 -9.00 -11.36
C GLU A 33 15.65 -10.50 -11.49
N VAL A 34 14.41 -10.98 -11.56
CA VAL A 34 14.12 -12.42 -11.60
C VAL A 34 13.69 -12.78 -13.02
N GLY A 35 14.44 -13.68 -13.65
CA GLY A 35 14.19 -14.01 -15.04
C GLY A 35 13.16 -15.10 -15.27
N GLU A 36 12.49 -15.57 -14.23
CA GLU A 36 11.53 -16.66 -14.36
C GLU A 36 10.14 -16.08 -14.64
N PRO A 37 9.53 -16.45 -15.80
CA PRO A 37 8.31 -15.76 -16.28
C PRO A 37 7.12 -15.84 -15.33
N ARG A 38 6.95 -16.96 -14.64
CA ARG A 38 5.81 -17.10 -13.74
C ARG A 38 5.97 -16.20 -12.51
N ALA A 39 7.19 -16.07 -12.02
CA ALA A 39 7.47 -15.18 -10.92
C ALA A 39 7.30 -13.73 -11.36
N GLN A 40 7.74 -13.39 -12.57
CA GLN A 40 7.56 -12.05 -13.09
C GLN A 40 6.08 -11.69 -13.18
N ALA A 41 5.26 -12.62 -13.67
CA ALA A 41 3.82 -12.38 -13.74
C ALA A 41 3.22 -12.17 -12.36
N LEU A 42 3.68 -12.94 -11.38
CA LEU A 42 3.19 -12.79 -10.01
C LEU A 42 3.56 -11.41 -9.44
N PHE A 43 4.80 -10.98 -9.66
CA PHE A 43 5.24 -9.68 -9.17
C PHE A 43 4.48 -8.55 -9.83
N GLU A 44 4.20 -8.67 -11.14
CA GLU A 44 3.44 -7.65 -11.84
C GLU A 44 2.00 -7.57 -11.33
N THR A 45 1.38 -8.73 -11.11
CA THR A 45 0.03 -8.77 -10.56
C THR A 45 0.00 -8.17 -9.16
N THR A 46 1.01 -8.49 -8.35
CA THR A 46 1.13 -7.93 -7.00
C THR A 46 1.21 -6.42 -7.06
N ALA A 47 2.06 -5.88 -7.93
CA ALA A 47 2.23 -4.44 -8.04
C ALA A 47 0.92 -3.76 -8.46
N GLU A 48 0.22 -4.33 -9.45
CA GLU A 48 -1.03 -3.73 -9.91
C GLU A 48 -2.13 -3.79 -8.85
N THR A 49 -2.26 -4.92 -8.19
CA THR A 49 -3.28 -5.08 -7.16
C THR A 49 -3.04 -4.13 -5.99
N LEU A 50 -1.80 -4.06 -5.53
CA LEU A 50 -1.49 -3.20 -4.39
C LEU A 50 -1.53 -1.73 -4.74
N LYS A 51 -1.22 -1.39 -5.99
CA LYS A 51 -1.36 -0.01 -6.44
C LYS A 51 -2.81 0.44 -6.36
N GLY A 52 -3.73 -0.43 -6.78
CA GLY A 52 -5.16 -0.14 -6.66
C GLY A 52 -5.60 0.00 -5.20
N LEU A 53 -5.05 -0.85 -4.34
CA LEU A 53 -5.37 -0.78 -2.93
C LEU A 53 -4.84 0.50 -2.30
N ALA A 54 -3.62 0.90 -2.68
CA ALA A 54 -3.04 2.16 -2.19
C ALA A 54 -3.92 3.35 -2.58
N LYS A 55 -4.53 3.29 -3.77
CA LYS A 55 -5.44 4.34 -4.20
C LYS A 55 -6.67 4.40 -3.30
N ALA A 56 -7.19 3.24 -2.88
CA ALA A 56 -8.33 3.22 -1.97
C ALA A 56 -7.98 3.88 -0.64
N TYR A 57 -6.76 3.67 -0.15
CA TYR A 57 -6.31 4.32 1.07
C TYR A 57 -6.20 5.83 0.88
N GLU A 58 -5.73 6.26 -0.29
CA GLU A 58 -5.65 7.67 -0.62
C GLU A 58 -7.04 8.30 -0.65
N ASP A 59 -8.00 7.60 -1.26
CA ASP A 59 -9.37 8.09 -1.36
C ASP A 59 -10.02 8.19 0.02
N TYR A 60 -9.70 7.28 0.92
CA TYR A 60 -10.21 7.37 2.27
C TYR A 60 -9.73 8.65 2.96
N ASN A 61 -8.44 8.95 2.80
CA ASN A 61 -7.89 10.17 3.40
C ASN A 61 -8.53 11.42 2.83
N ALA A 62 -8.74 11.46 1.51
CA ALA A 62 -9.38 12.60 0.88
C ALA A 62 -10.81 12.78 1.39
N GLY A 63 -11.55 11.67 1.53
CA GLY A 63 -12.89 11.73 2.07
C GLY A 63 -12.91 12.20 3.51
N ALA A 64 -11.94 11.76 4.31
CA ALA A 64 -11.86 12.16 5.70
C ALA A 64 -11.60 13.66 5.83
N GLU A 65 -10.85 14.21 4.89
CA GLU A 65 -10.53 15.64 4.91
C GLU A 65 -11.72 16.50 4.51
N ASP A 66 -12.61 15.94 3.71
CA ASP A 66 -13.80 16.66 3.24
C ASP A 66 -14.89 16.77 4.30
N VAL A 67 -14.78 16.05 5.37
CA VAL A 67 -15.81 16.04 6.43
C VAL A 67 -15.61 17.12 7.53
#